data_118b6d3b42640ef18b7cbb404de803e0
#
_entry.id   118b6d3b42640ef18b7cbb404de803e0
#
_cell.length_a   1.000
_cell.length_b   1.000
_cell.length_c   1.000
_cell.angle_alpha   90.00
_cell.angle_beta   90.00
_cell.angle_gamma   90.00
#
_symmetry.space_group_name_H-M   'P 1'
#
loop_
_entity.id
_entity.type
_entity.pdbx_description
1 polymer ?
#
loop_
_entity_poly.entity_id
_entity_poly.type
_entity_poly.pdbx_seq_one_letter_code
_entity_poly.pdbx_strand_id
1 'polypeptide(L)'
;MNKTYLYPYSAKEARERNELSLWRESHRANIACRDAIEDAIRRNFDGMHLDKDCITPVLDEYGYKRTAWVLANTLHELKWDGRFSYANKHWAEKIYIPTDLIHNSDFVVRSHPAVLDGFVSFYRKAVQALNLFGAEHCVGDRAEQDYTGKVLVLSPDTLKESCWSQADQLWYAHDGFGCRPHAIGRSVRCTCLGDGETTRWNRHEFIGVLDEKYLPDWAREKLMELTAPRQEEPAAGEMRLE
;
A
#
# COMPACT_ATOMS: atom_id res chain seq x y z
N MET A 1 16.90 -4.81 15.62
CA MET A 1 17.58 -6.08 15.28
C MET A 1 18.28 -5.95 13.95
N ASN A 2 19.51 -6.42 13.81
CA ASN A 2 20.22 -6.42 12.52
C ASN A 2 19.63 -7.56 11.68
N LYS A 3 18.80 -7.24 10.66
CA LYS A 3 18.18 -8.25 9.81
C LYS A 3 19.26 -8.90 8.95
N THR A 4 19.30 -10.23 8.91
CA THR A 4 20.23 -10.99 8.07
C THR A 4 20.18 -10.51 6.62
N TYR A 5 21.34 -10.34 5.99
CA TYR A 5 21.43 -9.91 4.58
C TYR A 5 20.71 -10.89 3.65
N LEU A 6 19.91 -10.37 2.73
CA LEU A 6 19.27 -11.17 1.67
C LEU A 6 20.25 -11.30 0.50
N TYR A 7 20.80 -12.50 0.31
CA TYR A 7 21.76 -12.79 -0.76
C TYR A 7 21.02 -12.98 -2.09
N PRO A 8 21.34 -12.21 -3.15
CA PRO A 8 20.50 -12.11 -4.34
C PRO A 8 20.87 -13.11 -5.46
N TYR A 9 21.84 -14.00 -5.24
CA TYR A 9 22.33 -14.91 -6.26
C TYR A 9 22.10 -16.38 -5.90
N SER A 10 22.20 -17.28 -6.89
CA SER A 10 22.10 -18.74 -6.69
C SER A 10 23.30 -19.31 -5.92
N ALA A 11 23.15 -20.54 -5.42
CA ALA A 11 24.24 -21.26 -4.77
C ALA A 11 25.46 -21.48 -5.71
N LYS A 12 25.20 -21.65 -7.02
CA LYS A 12 26.25 -21.79 -8.03
C LYS A 12 27.06 -20.49 -8.15
N GLU A 13 26.40 -19.36 -8.34
CA GLU A 13 27.04 -18.05 -8.43
C GLU A 13 27.77 -17.68 -7.15
N ALA A 14 27.20 -18.02 -5.97
CA ALA A 14 27.86 -17.80 -4.67
C ALA A 14 29.16 -18.59 -4.56
N ARG A 15 29.22 -19.80 -5.10
CA ARG A 15 30.45 -20.62 -5.15
C ARG A 15 31.51 -19.99 -6.05
N GLU A 16 31.12 -19.51 -7.22
CA GLU A 16 31.99 -18.85 -8.18
C GLU A 16 32.56 -17.53 -7.61
N ARG A 17 31.80 -16.85 -6.76
CA ARG A 17 32.17 -15.60 -6.05
C ARG A 17 32.93 -15.81 -4.74
N ASN A 18 33.11 -17.05 -4.29
CA ASN A 18 33.64 -17.38 -2.96
C ASN A 18 32.80 -16.82 -1.78
N GLU A 19 31.49 -16.63 -1.98
CA GLU A 19 30.54 -16.06 -1.02
C GLU A 19 29.52 -17.11 -0.47
N LEU A 20 29.87 -18.39 -0.54
CA LEU A 20 28.98 -19.49 -0.17
C LEU A 20 28.52 -19.43 1.31
N SER A 21 29.31 -18.83 2.19
CA SER A 21 28.94 -18.62 3.60
C SER A 21 27.77 -17.64 3.71
N LEU A 22 27.81 -16.52 3.00
CA LEU A 22 26.74 -15.51 2.94
C LEU A 22 25.44 -16.08 2.35
N TRP A 23 25.59 -16.84 1.27
CA TRP A 23 24.46 -17.56 0.67
C TRP A 23 23.82 -18.52 1.69
N ARG A 24 24.61 -19.36 2.40
CA ARG A 24 24.10 -20.30 3.39
C ARG A 24 23.37 -19.63 4.54
N GLU A 25 23.88 -18.51 5.01
CA GLU A 25 23.24 -17.71 6.06
C GLU A 25 21.89 -17.14 5.58
N SER A 26 21.88 -16.55 4.40
CA SER A 26 20.65 -16.06 3.77
C SER A 26 19.62 -17.16 3.52
N HIS A 27 20.07 -18.31 3.01
CA HIS A 27 19.21 -19.47 2.73
C HIS A 27 18.54 -20.00 4.01
N ARG A 28 19.30 -20.15 5.10
CA ARG A 28 18.75 -20.54 6.41
C ARG A 28 17.71 -19.52 6.91
N ALA A 29 17.96 -18.23 6.71
CA ALA A 29 17.02 -17.20 7.08
C ALA A 29 15.74 -17.20 6.18
N ASN A 30 15.84 -17.64 4.91
CA ASN A 30 14.67 -17.83 4.04
C ASN A 30 13.80 -19.00 4.56
N ILE A 31 14.44 -20.11 4.97
CA ILE A 31 13.74 -21.25 5.56
C ILE A 31 13.04 -20.83 6.87
N ALA A 32 13.74 -20.11 7.75
CA ALA A 32 13.15 -19.60 8.99
C ALA A 32 11.97 -18.65 8.73
N CYS A 33 12.08 -17.76 7.73
CA CYS A 33 10.98 -16.89 7.31
C CYS A 33 9.78 -17.68 6.79
N ARG A 34 10.00 -18.73 5.98
CA ARG A 34 8.95 -19.67 5.55
C ARG A 34 8.22 -20.27 6.76
N ASP A 35 8.98 -20.80 7.74
CA ASP A 35 8.41 -21.42 8.93
C ASP A 35 7.59 -20.42 9.75
N ALA A 36 8.07 -19.17 9.86
CA ALA A 36 7.34 -18.10 10.53
C ALA A 36 6.03 -17.75 9.81
N ILE A 37 6.01 -17.73 8.47
CA ILE A 37 4.79 -17.51 7.67
C ILE A 37 3.79 -18.65 7.91
N GLU A 38 4.24 -19.91 7.85
CA GLU A 38 3.39 -21.08 8.11
C GLU A 38 2.80 -21.05 9.53
N ASP A 39 3.61 -20.68 10.52
CA ASP A 39 3.19 -20.53 11.92
C ASP A 39 2.20 -19.37 12.10
N ALA A 40 2.43 -18.24 11.44
CA ALA A 40 1.52 -17.10 11.47
C ALA A 40 0.15 -17.47 10.88
N ILE A 41 0.13 -18.14 9.72
CA ILE A 41 -1.10 -18.63 9.11
C ILE A 41 -1.80 -19.63 10.06
N ARG A 42 -1.10 -20.63 10.57
CA ARG A 42 -1.68 -21.67 11.43
C ARG A 42 -2.32 -21.11 12.70
N ARG A 43 -1.70 -20.09 13.32
CA ARG A 43 -2.19 -19.50 14.58
C ARG A 43 -3.35 -18.54 14.39
N ASN A 44 -3.48 -17.92 13.21
CA ASN A 44 -4.42 -16.83 12.96
C ASN A 44 -5.50 -17.19 11.92
N PHE A 45 -5.58 -18.46 11.52
CA PHE A 45 -6.66 -18.96 10.66
C PHE A 45 -7.67 -19.73 11.50
N ASP A 46 -8.91 -19.26 11.55
CA ASP A 46 -10.01 -19.84 12.34
C ASP A 46 -10.78 -20.98 11.64
N GLY A 47 -10.35 -21.34 10.42
CA GLY A 47 -11.01 -22.32 9.55
C GLY A 47 -11.82 -21.66 8.43
N MET A 48 -12.14 -20.37 8.52
CA MET A 48 -12.85 -19.59 7.51
C MET A 48 -12.12 -18.31 7.13
N HIS A 49 -11.54 -17.62 8.10
CA HIS A 49 -10.91 -16.32 7.92
C HIS A 49 -9.47 -16.31 8.45
N LEU A 50 -8.59 -15.63 7.73
CA LEU A 50 -7.24 -15.33 8.19
C LEU A 50 -7.25 -13.91 8.76
N ASP A 51 -6.74 -13.74 9.98
CA ASP A 51 -6.58 -12.42 10.58
C ASP A 51 -5.53 -11.60 9.79
N LYS A 52 -5.89 -10.37 9.40
CA LYS A 52 -5.02 -9.45 8.64
C LYS A 52 -3.73 -9.08 9.38
N ASP A 53 -3.77 -9.06 10.71
CA ASP A 53 -2.64 -8.67 11.54
C ASP A 53 -1.61 -9.80 11.73
N CYS A 54 -1.91 -11.00 11.23
CA CYS A 54 -1.00 -12.16 11.26
C CYS A 54 0.35 -11.92 10.58
N ILE A 55 0.41 -10.95 9.67
CA ILE A 55 1.62 -10.62 8.91
C ILE A 55 2.63 -9.80 9.73
N THR A 56 2.17 -8.98 10.68
CA THR A 56 3.00 -8.02 11.41
C THR A 56 4.21 -8.66 12.08
N PRO A 57 4.09 -9.76 12.85
CA PRO A 57 5.26 -10.40 13.47
C PRO A 57 6.30 -10.88 12.47
N VAL A 58 5.86 -11.37 11.30
CA VAL A 58 6.75 -11.83 10.23
C VAL A 58 7.52 -10.65 9.62
N LEU A 59 6.84 -9.53 9.38
CA LEU A 59 7.48 -8.32 8.85
C LEU A 59 8.45 -7.68 9.83
N ASP A 60 8.13 -7.68 11.12
CA ASP A 60 8.99 -7.17 12.17
C ASP A 60 10.29 -7.98 12.29
N GLU A 61 10.20 -9.30 12.22
CA GLU A 61 11.34 -10.20 12.37
C GLU A 61 12.19 -10.29 11.09
N TYR A 62 11.57 -10.53 9.93
CA TYR A 62 12.30 -10.82 8.67
C TYR A 62 12.37 -9.63 7.72
N GLY A 63 11.49 -8.65 7.87
CA GLY A 63 11.37 -7.46 7.01
C GLY A 63 10.72 -7.74 5.67
N TYR A 64 10.30 -6.66 5.02
CA TYR A 64 9.55 -6.70 3.77
C TYR A 64 10.27 -7.43 2.63
N LYS A 65 11.58 -7.19 2.46
CA LYS A 65 12.35 -7.76 1.34
C LYS A 65 12.43 -9.28 1.41
N ARG A 66 12.72 -9.84 2.59
CA ARG A 66 12.82 -11.29 2.75
C ARG A 66 11.47 -11.97 2.68
N THR A 67 10.45 -11.38 3.29
CA THR A 67 9.08 -11.88 3.20
C THR A 67 8.60 -11.90 1.76
N ALA A 68 8.85 -10.82 0.97
CA ALA A 68 8.57 -10.81 -0.47
C ALA A 68 9.27 -11.95 -1.22
N TRP A 69 10.54 -12.15 -0.92
CA TRP A 69 11.36 -13.18 -1.57
C TRP A 69 10.80 -14.58 -1.35
N VAL A 70 10.44 -14.92 -0.11
CA VAL A 70 9.87 -16.24 0.24
C VAL A 70 8.48 -16.43 -0.38
N LEU A 71 7.63 -15.42 -0.32
CA LEU A 71 6.28 -15.47 -0.90
C LEU A 71 6.33 -15.57 -2.44
N ALA A 72 7.17 -14.76 -3.09
CA ALA A 72 7.32 -14.79 -4.55
C ALA A 72 7.89 -16.13 -5.02
N ASN A 73 8.93 -16.66 -4.35
CA ASN A 73 9.46 -17.99 -4.63
C ASN A 73 8.36 -19.05 -4.54
N THR A 74 7.53 -19.00 -3.51
CA THR A 74 6.42 -19.94 -3.34
C THR A 74 5.43 -19.86 -4.50
N LEU A 75 5.06 -18.65 -4.94
CA LEU A 75 4.13 -18.48 -6.07
C LEU A 75 4.76 -18.89 -7.40
N HIS A 76 6.07 -18.74 -7.59
CA HIS A 76 6.78 -19.25 -8.77
C HIS A 76 6.74 -20.77 -8.85
N GLU A 77 7.01 -21.46 -7.73
CA GLU A 77 6.97 -22.92 -7.65
C GLU A 77 5.54 -23.46 -7.85
N LEU A 78 4.52 -22.74 -7.33
CA LEU A 78 3.11 -23.12 -7.38
C LEU A 78 2.30 -22.37 -8.45
N LYS A 79 2.97 -21.83 -9.49
CA LYS A 79 2.33 -20.95 -10.50
C LYS A 79 1.12 -21.57 -11.22
N TRP A 80 1.08 -22.91 -11.33
CA TRP A 80 -0.01 -23.63 -11.97
C TRP A 80 -1.23 -23.87 -11.08
N ASP A 81 -1.13 -23.59 -9.77
CA ASP A 81 -2.25 -23.75 -8.87
C ASP A 81 -3.29 -22.64 -9.10
N GLY A 82 -4.49 -23.05 -9.52
CA GLY A 82 -5.60 -22.13 -9.83
C GLY A 82 -6.22 -21.44 -8.62
N ARG A 83 -5.84 -21.81 -7.39
CA ARG A 83 -6.33 -21.22 -6.15
C ARG A 83 -5.64 -19.91 -5.79
N PHE A 84 -4.50 -19.58 -6.42
CA PHE A 84 -3.87 -18.28 -6.30
C PHE A 84 -4.51 -17.28 -7.27
N SER A 85 -4.76 -16.07 -6.78
CA SER A 85 -5.30 -14.96 -7.56
C SER A 85 -4.33 -14.49 -8.65
N TYR A 86 -4.87 -14.00 -9.76
CA TYR A 86 -4.08 -13.43 -10.84
C TYR A 86 -3.20 -12.27 -10.34
N ALA A 87 -3.76 -11.41 -9.48
CA ALA A 87 -3.06 -10.26 -8.93
C ALA A 87 -1.81 -10.65 -8.12
N ASN A 88 -1.88 -11.72 -7.31
CA ASN A 88 -0.76 -12.21 -6.54
C ASN A 88 0.30 -12.89 -7.42
N LYS A 89 -0.12 -13.68 -8.40
CA LYS A 89 0.81 -14.27 -9.40
C LYS A 89 1.56 -13.19 -10.17
N HIS A 90 0.83 -12.19 -10.69
CA HIS A 90 1.44 -11.08 -11.43
C HIS A 90 2.37 -10.22 -10.57
N TRP A 91 2.06 -10.05 -9.29
CA TRP A 91 2.99 -9.41 -8.35
C TRP A 91 4.27 -10.22 -8.19
N ALA A 92 4.17 -11.54 -8.00
CA ALA A 92 5.33 -12.42 -7.83
C ALA A 92 6.25 -12.42 -9.06
N GLU A 93 5.69 -12.39 -10.28
CA GLU A 93 6.44 -12.34 -11.54
C GLU A 93 7.40 -11.14 -11.64
N LYS A 94 7.12 -10.05 -10.92
CA LYS A 94 7.97 -8.86 -10.88
C LYS A 94 9.18 -8.99 -9.95
N ILE A 95 9.22 -10.06 -9.14
CA ILE A 95 10.29 -10.31 -8.18
C ILE A 95 11.20 -11.38 -8.77
N TYR A 96 12.38 -10.97 -9.18
CA TYR A 96 13.36 -11.92 -9.70
C TYR A 96 13.91 -12.80 -8.58
N ILE A 97 13.75 -14.12 -8.74
CA ILE A 97 14.32 -15.15 -7.87
C ILE A 97 15.31 -15.95 -8.75
N PRO A 98 16.60 -16.05 -8.38
CA PRO A 98 17.57 -16.86 -9.12
C PRO A 98 17.11 -18.31 -9.19
N THR A 99 17.23 -18.92 -10.37
CA THR A 99 16.85 -20.32 -10.56
C THR A 99 17.83 -21.23 -9.83
N ASP A 100 17.35 -21.90 -8.78
CA ASP A 100 18.07 -22.92 -8.04
C ASP A 100 17.08 -24.02 -7.65
N LEU A 101 16.82 -24.94 -8.58
CA LEU A 101 15.76 -25.95 -8.48
C LEU A 101 15.84 -26.80 -7.21
N ILE A 102 17.04 -27.00 -6.67
CA ILE A 102 17.23 -27.82 -5.45
C ILE A 102 16.90 -26.97 -4.22
N HIS A 103 17.45 -25.77 -4.14
CA HIS A 103 17.38 -24.97 -2.91
C HIS A 103 16.15 -24.06 -2.83
N ASN A 104 15.53 -23.69 -3.96
CA ASN A 104 14.31 -22.89 -3.95
C ASN A 104 13.13 -23.66 -3.33
N SER A 105 13.07 -24.98 -3.52
CA SER A 105 12.04 -25.83 -2.90
C SER A 105 12.11 -25.88 -1.36
N ASP A 106 13.28 -25.59 -0.76
CA ASP A 106 13.49 -25.66 0.68
C ASP A 106 12.69 -24.60 1.46
N PHE A 107 12.41 -23.44 0.82
CA PHE A 107 11.67 -22.34 1.46
C PHE A 107 10.35 -22.01 0.77
N VAL A 108 9.71 -23.01 0.15
CA VAL A 108 8.31 -22.94 -0.32
C VAL A 108 7.37 -23.06 0.87
N VAL A 109 6.45 -22.11 1.03
CA VAL A 109 5.43 -22.12 2.10
C VAL A 109 4.41 -23.23 1.84
N ARG A 110 4.25 -24.14 2.79
CA ARG A 110 3.38 -25.33 2.69
C ARG A 110 2.07 -25.12 3.45
N SER A 111 1.32 -24.10 3.08
CA SER A 111 -0.02 -23.81 3.62
C SER A 111 -1.08 -24.04 2.56
N HIS A 112 -2.36 -24.12 2.97
CA HIS A 112 -3.44 -24.24 2.00
C HIS A 112 -3.41 -23.06 1.02
N PRO A 113 -3.35 -23.28 -0.31
CA PRO A 113 -3.10 -22.22 -1.28
C PRO A 113 -4.04 -21.02 -1.21
N ALA A 114 -5.35 -21.22 -0.99
CA ALA A 114 -6.28 -20.12 -0.87
C ALA A 114 -6.06 -19.27 0.40
N VAL A 115 -5.61 -19.87 1.50
CA VAL A 115 -5.27 -19.12 2.74
C VAL A 115 -3.97 -18.37 2.55
N LEU A 116 -2.99 -19.00 1.92
CA LEU A 116 -1.72 -18.37 1.57
C LEU A 116 -1.92 -17.20 0.58
N ASP A 117 -2.85 -17.31 -0.37
CA ASP A 117 -3.22 -16.21 -1.27
C ASP A 117 -3.73 -14.99 -0.49
N GLY A 118 -4.53 -15.22 0.56
CA GLY A 118 -4.95 -14.19 1.51
C GLY A 118 -3.76 -13.54 2.23
N PHE A 119 -2.80 -14.34 2.72
CA PHE A 119 -1.59 -13.84 3.37
C PHE A 119 -0.73 -12.97 2.42
N VAL A 120 -0.56 -13.40 1.17
CA VAL A 120 0.13 -12.61 0.13
C VAL A 120 -0.59 -11.28 -0.12
N SER A 121 -1.92 -11.29 -0.16
CA SER A 121 -2.73 -10.07 -0.32
C SER A 121 -2.52 -9.12 0.86
N PHE A 122 -2.47 -9.60 2.10
CA PHE A 122 -2.16 -8.78 3.27
C PHE A 122 -0.74 -8.21 3.21
N TYR A 123 0.25 -9.03 2.79
CA TYR A 123 1.61 -8.57 2.58
C TYR A 123 1.66 -7.40 1.57
N ARG A 124 1.01 -7.55 0.42
CA ARG A 124 0.97 -6.51 -0.62
C ARG A 124 0.32 -5.23 -0.12
N LYS A 125 -0.78 -5.34 0.63
CA LYS A 125 -1.44 -4.19 1.28
C LYS A 125 -0.52 -3.50 2.29
N ALA A 126 0.18 -4.26 3.12
CA ALA A 126 1.13 -3.70 4.08
C ALA A 126 2.28 -2.94 3.39
N VAL A 127 2.80 -3.46 2.26
CA VAL A 127 3.83 -2.75 1.46
C VAL A 127 3.26 -1.47 0.83
N GLN A 128 2.05 -1.53 0.29
CA GLN A 128 1.39 -0.35 -0.27
C GLN A 128 1.16 0.73 0.79
N ALA A 129 0.75 0.31 2.00
CA ALA A 129 0.52 1.22 3.12
C ALA A 129 1.77 2.02 3.52
N LEU A 130 2.98 1.48 3.32
CA LEU A 130 4.24 2.21 3.59
C LEU A 130 4.40 3.49 2.74
N ASN A 131 3.74 3.55 1.60
CA ASN A 131 3.80 4.67 0.67
C ASN A 131 2.57 5.58 0.77
N LEU A 132 1.68 5.33 1.72
CA LEU A 132 0.49 6.14 1.94
C LEU A 132 0.71 7.13 3.10
N PHE A 133 -0.10 8.18 3.12
CA PHE A 133 -0.13 9.09 4.25
C PHE A 133 -0.91 8.45 5.41
N GLY A 134 -0.35 8.53 6.62
CA GLY A 134 -0.96 8.11 7.87
C GLY A 134 -1.28 9.31 8.77
N ALA A 135 -1.75 9.03 9.99
CA ALA A 135 -2.09 10.07 10.98
C ALA A 135 -0.89 10.95 11.37
N GLU A 136 0.33 10.39 11.32
CA GLU A 136 1.59 11.09 11.60
C GLU A 136 1.92 12.18 10.57
N HIS A 137 1.26 12.16 9.41
CA HIS A 137 1.39 13.17 8.37
C HIS A 137 0.33 14.27 8.47
N CYS A 138 -0.61 14.17 9.43
CA CYS A 138 -1.70 15.11 9.62
C CYS A 138 -1.43 16.07 10.77
N VAL A 139 -2.03 17.28 10.70
CA VAL A 139 -1.93 18.29 11.75
C VAL A 139 -3.09 18.18 12.74
N GLY A 140 -2.79 18.35 14.02
CA GLY A 140 -3.75 18.56 15.10
C GLY A 140 -4.76 17.41 15.31
N ASP A 141 -5.79 17.67 16.11
CA ASP A 141 -6.89 16.74 16.32
C ASP A 141 -7.88 16.83 15.16
N ARG A 142 -8.11 15.69 14.50
CA ARG A 142 -9.08 15.53 13.41
C ARG A 142 -10.47 16.11 13.73
N ALA A 143 -10.93 15.97 14.99
CA ALA A 143 -12.25 16.40 15.39
C ALA A 143 -12.39 17.93 15.43
N GLU A 144 -11.33 18.63 15.80
CA GLU A 144 -11.31 20.08 16.03
C GLU A 144 -10.96 20.90 14.78
N GLN A 145 -10.41 20.27 13.73
CA GLN A 145 -10.00 20.97 12.50
C GLN A 145 -11.20 21.41 11.68
N ASP A 146 -11.15 22.65 11.16
CA ASP A 146 -11.97 23.06 10.02
C ASP A 146 -11.29 22.57 8.72
N TYR A 147 -12.04 21.85 7.90
CA TYR A 147 -11.55 21.26 6.66
C TYR A 147 -11.64 22.18 5.45
N THR A 148 -12.41 23.28 5.56
CA THR A 148 -12.64 24.20 4.43
C THR A 148 -11.33 24.75 3.89
N GLY A 149 -11.09 24.60 2.60
CA GLY A 149 -9.87 25.07 1.93
C GLY A 149 -8.60 24.32 2.32
N LYS A 150 -8.72 23.12 2.91
CA LYS A 150 -7.58 22.29 3.33
C LYS A 150 -7.44 21.07 2.44
N VAL A 151 -6.22 20.53 2.41
CA VAL A 151 -5.93 19.23 1.81
C VAL A 151 -6.13 18.16 2.88
N LEU A 152 -7.02 17.23 2.59
CA LEU A 152 -7.40 16.14 3.47
C LEU A 152 -6.77 14.83 3.02
N VAL A 153 -6.48 13.95 3.98
CA VAL A 153 -5.97 12.61 3.75
C VAL A 153 -7.11 11.61 3.91
N LEU A 154 -7.54 10.96 2.83
CA LEU A 154 -8.55 9.91 2.86
C LEU A 154 -7.98 8.64 3.49
N SER A 155 -8.77 7.95 4.32
CA SER A 155 -8.35 6.70 4.95
C SER A 155 -8.09 5.61 3.89
N PRO A 156 -6.99 4.84 3.99
CA PRO A 156 -6.78 3.67 3.15
C PRO A 156 -7.93 2.66 3.18
N ASP A 157 -8.65 2.56 4.30
CA ASP A 157 -9.80 1.66 4.43
C ASP A 157 -10.99 2.07 3.54
N THR A 158 -11.05 3.34 3.14
CA THR A 158 -12.08 3.87 2.23
C THR A 158 -11.70 3.67 0.76
N LEU A 159 -10.40 3.63 0.45
CA LEU A 159 -9.90 3.46 -0.91
C LEU A 159 -10.09 2.01 -1.39
N LYS A 160 -10.47 1.86 -2.66
CA LYS A 160 -10.37 0.56 -3.33
C LYS A 160 -8.90 0.16 -3.49
N GLU A 161 -8.61 -1.13 -3.45
CA GLU A 161 -7.23 -1.64 -3.56
C GLU A 161 -6.48 -1.13 -4.81
N SER A 162 -7.21 -0.92 -5.92
CA SER A 162 -6.64 -0.34 -7.15
C SER A 162 -6.25 1.14 -7.04
N CYS A 163 -6.77 1.84 -6.04
CA CYS A 163 -6.60 3.27 -5.80
C CYS A 163 -5.68 3.55 -4.59
N TRP A 164 -4.84 2.60 -4.18
CA TRP A 164 -3.91 2.78 -3.07
C TRP A 164 -2.66 3.53 -3.51
N SER A 165 -2.81 4.84 -3.68
CA SER A 165 -1.71 5.76 -3.98
C SER A 165 -1.87 7.06 -3.19
N GLN A 166 -0.80 7.82 -3.02
CA GLN A 166 -0.85 9.16 -2.42
C GLN A 166 -1.75 10.09 -3.24
N ALA A 167 -1.80 9.91 -4.56
CA ALA A 167 -2.61 10.73 -5.45
C ALA A 167 -4.11 10.54 -5.16
N ASP A 168 -4.55 9.30 -4.93
CA ASP A 168 -5.93 9.00 -4.61
C ASP A 168 -6.32 9.35 -3.16
N GLN A 169 -5.31 9.49 -2.27
CA GLN A 169 -5.55 9.88 -0.87
C GLN A 169 -5.77 11.38 -0.65
N LEU A 170 -5.22 12.25 -1.52
CA LEU A 170 -5.22 13.69 -1.27
C LEU A 170 -6.42 14.37 -1.92
N TRP A 171 -7.24 15.00 -1.07
CA TRP A 171 -8.49 15.65 -1.44
C TRP A 171 -8.54 17.09 -0.96
N TYR A 172 -8.79 18.03 -1.87
CA TYR A 172 -9.02 19.43 -1.51
C TYR A 172 -10.49 19.64 -1.10
N ALA A 173 -10.71 20.07 0.12
CA ALA A 173 -12.04 20.32 0.68
C ALA A 173 -12.55 21.69 0.27
N HIS A 174 -13.70 21.75 -0.40
CA HIS A 174 -14.34 23.01 -0.80
C HIS A 174 -15.28 23.54 0.29
N ASP A 175 -16.33 22.73 0.60
CA ASP A 175 -17.43 23.11 1.48
C ASP A 175 -18.15 21.88 2.05
N GLY A 176 -19.20 22.14 2.81
CA GLY A 176 -20.10 21.12 3.36
C GLY A 176 -20.17 21.18 4.89
N PHE A 177 -21.25 20.64 5.45
CA PHE A 177 -21.40 20.59 6.90
C PHE A 177 -20.32 19.75 7.58
N GLY A 178 -19.75 18.76 6.86
CA GLY A 178 -18.63 17.95 7.34
C GLY A 178 -17.31 18.70 7.46
N CYS A 179 -17.16 19.89 6.87
CA CYS A 179 -15.96 20.71 7.03
C CYS A 179 -15.85 21.30 8.45
N ARG A 180 -16.96 21.51 9.14
CA ARG A 180 -16.97 22.13 10.46
C ARG A 180 -16.39 21.21 11.52
N PRO A 181 -15.71 21.75 12.55
CA PRO A 181 -15.30 20.97 13.72
C PRO A 181 -16.47 20.15 14.31
N HIS A 182 -16.16 18.96 14.82
CA HIS A 182 -17.10 18.03 15.46
C HIS A 182 -18.28 17.56 14.59
N ALA A 183 -18.30 17.83 13.29
CA ALA A 183 -19.39 17.46 12.38
C ALA A 183 -19.35 15.97 11.95
N ILE A 184 -19.37 15.05 12.93
CA ILE A 184 -19.35 13.60 12.68
C ILE A 184 -20.56 13.17 11.85
N GLY A 185 -20.33 12.29 10.86
CA GLY A 185 -21.37 11.76 9.98
C GLY A 185 -21.92 12.76 8.95
N ARG A 186 -21.27 13.91 8.79
CA ARG A 186 -21.60 14.92 7.77
C ARG A 186 -20.65 14.86 6.59
N SER A 187 -21.14 15.21 5.42
CA SER A 187 -20.36 15.15 4.19
C SER A 187 -19.51 16.40 3.96
N VAL A 188 -18.33 16.18 3.40
CA VAL A 188 -17.39 17.17 2.87
C VAL A 188 -17.45 17.06 1.36
N ARG A 189 -17.69 18.17 0.64
CA ARG A 189 -17.52 18.25 -0.81
C ARG A 189 -16.05 18.54 -1.09
N CYS A 190 -15.43 17.70 -1.90
CA CYS A 190 -13.99 17.78 -2.14
C CYS A 190 -13.63 17.30 -3.55
N THR A 191 -12.43 17.69 -4.00
CA THR A 191 -11.85 17.29 -5.28
C THR A 191 -10.57 16.51 -5.03
N CYS A 192 -10.43 15.32 -5.63
CA CYS A 192 -9.22 14.54 -5.62
C CYS A 192 -8.09 15.30 -6.35
N LEU A 193 -6.92 15.41 -5.72
CA LEU A 193 -5.77 16.07 -6.35
C LEU A 193 -5.12 15.21 -7.42
N GLY A 194 -5.30 13.88 -7.37
CA GLY A 194 -4.71 12.96 -8.33
C GLY A 194 -5.37 12.99 -9.70
N ASP A 195 -6.69 12.85 -9.75
CA ASP A 195 -7.46 12.72 -10.99
C ASP A 195 -8.45 13.86 -11.26
N GLY A 196 -8.66 14.76 -10.26
CA GLY A 196 -9.59 15.90 -10.36
C GLY A 196 -11.05 15.51 -10.15
N GLU A 197 -11.38 14.28 -9.76
CA GLU A 197 -12.75 13.88 -9.47
C GLU A 197 -13.31 14.70 -8.29
N THR A 198 -14.52 15.26 -8.46
CA THR A 198 -15.22 15.98 -7.40
C THR A 198 -16.36 15.13 -6.86
N THR A 199 -16.34 14.84 -5.57
CA THR A 199 -17.33 14.01 -4.89
C THR A 199 -17.60 14.48 -3.46
N ARG A 200 -18.36 13.68 -2.72
CA ARG A 200 -18.63 13.91 -1.30
C ARG A 200 -18.25 12.69 -0.49
N TRP A 201 -17.35 12.89 0.47
CA TRP A 201 -16.97 11.90 1.47
C TRP A 201 -17.51 12.29 2.84
N ASN A 202 -17.80 11.32 3.71
CA ASN A 202 -18.10 11.62 5.08
C ASN A 202 -16.83 12.06 5.82
N ARG A 203 -16.98 13.01 6.76
CA ARG A 203 -15.85 13.51 7.56
C ARG A 203 -15.01 12.40 8.20
N HIS A 204 -15.65 11.33 8.68
CA HIS A 204 -14.96 10.24 9.38
C HIS A 204 -14.12 9.33 8.44
N GLU A 205 -14.28 9.47 7.13
CA GLU A 205 -13.49 8.74 6.13
C GLU A 205 -12.11 9.37 5.93
N PHE A 206 -11.90 10.60 6.41
CA PHE A 206 -10.59 11.24 6.39
C PHE A 206 -9.81 10.95 7.67
N ILE A 207 -8.49 10.71 7.53
CA ILE A 207 -7.56 10.62 8.65
C ILE A 207 -7.40 11.99 9.31
N GLY A 208 -7.29 13.06 8.51
CA GLY A 208 -7.12 14.44 9.00
C GLY A 208 -6.74 15.39 7.87
N VAL A 209 -6.28 16.58 8.28
CA VAL A 209 -5.71 17.61 7.40
C VAL A 209 -4.23 17.32 7.21
N LEU A 210 -3.75 17.22 5.98
CA LEU A 210 -2.33 17.02 5.68
C LEU A 210 -1.50 18.20 6.19
N ASP A 211 -0.39 17.93 6.87
CA ASP A 211 0.61 18.94 7.21
C ASP A 211 1.33 19.40 5.91
N GLU A 212 1.39 20.71 5.69
CA GLU A 212 1.96 21.32 4.48
C GLU A 212 3.39 20.86 4.16
N LYS A 213 4.17 20.48 5.18
CA LYS A 213 5.54 19.97 4.99
C LYS A 213 5.60 18.63 4.25
N TYR A 214 4.49 17.87 4.24
CA TYR A 214 4.38 16.61 3.53
C TYR A 214 3.63 16.74 2.21
N LEU A 215 3.14 17.94 1.84
CA LEU A 215 2.43 18.15 0.58
C LEU A 215 3.41 17.97 -0.60
N PRO A 216 3.22 16.94 -1.47
CA PRO A 216 4.09 16.71 -2.61
C PRO A 216 4.01 17.87 -3.63
N ASP A 217 5.08 18.09 -4.40
CA ASP A 217 5.14 19.17 -5.39
C ASP A 217 4.02 19.05 -6.43
N TRP A 218 3.75 17.86 -6.94
CA TRP A 218 2.65 17.62 -7.89
C TRP A 218 1.27 17.99 -7.30
N ALA A 219 1.06 17.74 -6.01
CA ALA A 219 -0.22 18.08 -5.33
C ALA A 219 -0.30 19.59 -5.08
N ARG A 220 0.82 20.25 -4.83
CA ARG A 220 0.91 21.70 -4.71
C ARG A 220 0.57 22.39 -6.02
N GLU A 221 1.06 21.89 -7.15
CA GLU A 221 0.73 22.39 -8.49
C GLU A 221 -0.78 22.24 -8.76
N LYS A 222 -1.35 21.07 -8.50
CA LYS A 222 -2.79 20.83 -8.64
C LYS A 222 -3.64 21.73 -7.75
N LEU A 223 -3.22 21.95 -6.52
CA LEU A 223 -3.90 22.85 -5.59
C LEU A 223 -3.92 24.30 -6.12
N MET A 224 -2.80 24.78 -6.68
CA MET A 224 -2.71 26.08 -7.31
C MET A 224 -3.68 26.20 -8.50
N GLU A 225 -3.75 25.17 -9.36
CA GLU A 225 -4.70 25.13 -10.48
C GLU A 225 -6.16 25.21 -10.01
N LEU A 226 -6.52 24.45 -8.94
CA LEU A 226 -7.87 24.42 -8.40
C LEU A 226 -8.28 25.71 -7.69
N THR A 227 -7.32 26.44 -7.11
CA THR A 227 -7.56 27.67 -6.35
C THR A 227 -7.32 28.94 -7.15
N ALA A 228 -6.80 28.81 -8.37
CA ALA A 228 -6.61 29.94 -9.28
C ALA A 228 -7.98 30.62 -9.56
N PRO A 229 -8.07 31.96 -9.50
CA PRO A 229 -9.29 32.67 -9.88
C PRO A 229 -9.62 32.34 -11.34
N ARG A 230 -10.82 31.80 -11.58
CA ARG A 230 -11.32 31.62 -12.95
C ARG A 230 -11.32 32.99 -13.62
N GLN A 231 -10.55 33.15 -14.69
CA GLN A 231 -10.72 34.29 -15.59
C GLN A 231 -12.14 34.21 -16.14
N GLU A 232 -12.99 35.17 -15.78
CA GLU A 232 -14.30 35.33 -16.41
C GLU A 232 -14.04 35.57 -17.91
N GLU A 233 -14.49 34.63 -18.74
CA GLU A 233 -14.56 34.90 -20.19
C GLU A 233 -15.41 36.17 -20.37
N PRO A 234 -14.94 37.18 -21.11
CA PRO A 234 -15.73 38.39 -21.37
C PRO A 234 -17.02 37.94 -22.06
N ALA A 235 -18.16 38.32 -21.46
CA ALA A 235 -19.48 38.09 -22.02
C ALA A 235 -19.49 38.48 -23.49
N ALA A 236 -19.78 37.53 -24.37
CA ALA A 236 -19.93 37.78 -25.80
C ALA A 236 -20.91 38.92 -26.02
N GLY A 237 -20.40 39.99 -26.61
CA GLY A 237 -21.11 41.25 -26.78
C GLY A 237 -22.52 41.08 -27.37
N GLU A 238 -23.46 41.80 -26.80
CA GLU A 238 -24.78 42.04 -27.36
C GLU A 238 -24.65 42.52 -28.82
N MET A 239 -25.07 41.67 -29.73
CA MET A 239 -25.27 42.07 -31.12
C MET A 239 -26.50 42.97 -31.17
N ARG A 240 -26.31 44.31 -31.17
CA ARG A 240 -27.35 45.25 -31.52
C ARG A 240 -27.71 45.04 -32.97
N LEU A 241 -28.93 44.59 -33.22
CA LEU A 241 -29.59 44.70 -34.52
C LEU A 241 -30.07 46.16 -34.66
N GLU A 242 -29.53 46.89 -35.65
CA GLU A 242 -30.18 48.04 -36.26
C GLU A 242 -31.05 47.60 -37.45
#